data_360788f3b4e2bef324cde62cc91a9076
#
_entry.id   360788f3b4e2bef324cde62cc91a9076
#
_cell.length_a   1.000
_cell.length_b   1.000
_cell.length_c   1.000
_cell.angle_alpha   90.00
_cell.angle_beta   90.00
_cell.angle_gamma   90.00
#
_symmetry.space_group_name_H-M   'P 1'
#
loop_
_entity.id
_entity.type
_entity.pdbx_description
1 polymer ?
#
loop_
_entity_poly.entity_id
_entity_poly.type
_entity_poly.pdbx_seq_one_letter_code
_entity_poly.pdbx_strand_id
1 'polypeptide(L)'
;DRSKGCLLTKTPLLAKRDLYKISGHWDHYLDGMFILGDPYDETKECFALRPMTCPFQYQVYLNRGRSYRDLPMRLGETSTLFRNEDSGEMHGLIRVRQFTISEGHLVLRPDQLEEEFKQCLDLAKYCLGTVGLLDKCTFRFSQWDPANPNNKYEGTAEQWEHAQSAMERILKDLDVEYTIGIDEAAFYGPKLDIQYKNVYGKEDTLVTIQIDMLLAERFGMYYIDENGNKALPYIIHRTSLGCYERTLAYLIEEYAGALPTWMMPEQVRFLPITDRAADYCAEAARELRKQGFRVEVDSRNEKVGKKIREATLEKIPFMLVVGDRDMENGTVSVRTRKGEDLGAMTLEDFSAKLRQIVDEKQKI
;
A
#
# COMPACT_ATOMS: atom_id res chain seq x y z
N ASP A 1 6.55 5.22 5.71
CA ASP A 1 7.91 4.99 5.20
C ASP A 1 8.90 6.07 5.66
N ARG A 2 8.63 7.36 5.42
CA ARG A 2 9.55 8.44 5.83
C ARG A 2 9.86 8.44 7.34
N SER A 3 8.85 8.22 8.18
CA SER A 3 9.00 8.15 9.64
C SER A 3 9.85 6.97 10.12
N LYS A 4 10.02 5.95 9.28
CA LYS A 4 10.89 4.79 9.50
C LYS A 4 12.27 4.95 8.86
N GLY A 5 12.63 6.14 8.38
CA GLY A 5 13.94 6.44 7.79
C GLY A 5 14.14 5.85 6.39
N CYS A 6 13.06 5.55 5.65
CA CYS A 6 13.18 5.07 4.28
C CYS A 6 13.60 6.18 3.33
N LEU A 7 14.61 5.89 2.52
CA LEU A 7 14.99 6.68 1.36
C LEU A 7 14.02 6.40 0.21
N LEU A 8 13.29 7.42 -0.20
CA LEU A 8 12.31 7.27 -1.28
C LEU A 8 13.01 7.28 -2.63
N THR A 9 12.75 6.25 -3.41
CA THR A 9 13.25 6.10 -4.78
C THR A 9 12.12 6.30 -5.79
N LYS A 10 12.51 6.60 -7.03
CA LYS A 10 11.67 6.50 -8.21
C LYS A 10 12.51 5.88 -9.32
N THR A 11 12.23 4.62 -9.61
CA THR A 11 13.00 3.82 -10.55
C THR A 11 12.25 3.63 -11.88
N PRO A 12 12.94 3.26 -12.97
CA PRO A 12 12.32 3.06 -14.28
C PRO A 12 11.22 2.00 -14.29
N LEU A 13 10.24 2.15 -15.17
CA LEU A 13 9.15 1.18 -15.38
C LEU A 13 9.55 0.05 -16.34
N LEU A 14 10.62 0.25 -17.09
CA LEU A 14 11.08 -0.62 -18.16
C LEU A 14 12.56 -0.94 -17.96
N ALA A 15 12.95 -2.19 -18.14
CA ALA A 15 14.35 -2.61 -18.14
C ALA A 15 14.62 -3.68 -19.22
N LYS A 16 15.90 -3.83 -19.58
CA LYS A 16 16.39 -4.90 -20.44
C LYS A 16 16.23 -6.26 -19.72
N ARG A 17 16.03 -7.32 -20.51
CA ARG A 17 15.90 -8.71 -20.01
C ARG A 17 17.06 -9.11 -19.09
N ASP A 18 18.29 -8.57 -19.33
CA ASP A 18 19.45 -8.95 -18.55
C ASP A 18 19.28 -8.68 -17.05
N LEU A 19 18.61 -7.59 -16.68
CA LEU A 19 18.29 -7.29 -15.27
C LEU A 19 17.41 -8.39 -14.66
N TYR A 20 16.43 -8.88 -15.43
CA TYR A 20 15.49 -9.91 -14.97
C TYR A 20 16.11 -11.33 -15.03
N LYS A 21 17.09 -11.56 -15.89
CA LYS A 21 17.93 -12.79 -15.86
C LYS A 21 18.74 -12.85 -14.58
N ILE A 22 19.42 -11.76 -14.19
CA ILE A 22 20.18 -11.70 -12.94
C ILE A 22 19.28 -12.03 -11.73
N SER A 23 18.10 -11.47 -11.69
CA SER A 23 17.16 -11.68 -10.57
C SER A 23 16.43 -13.04 -10.61
N GLY A 24 16.56 -13.84 -11.68
CA GLY A 24 15.87 -15.11 -11.88
C GLY A 24 14.41 -14.97 -12.35
N HIS A 25 13.87 -13.75 -12.39
CA HIS A 25 12.47 -13.57 -12.80
C HIS A 25 12.22 -13.89 -14.26
N TRP A 26 13.24 -13.78 -15.13
CA TRP A 26 13.11 -14.15 -16.54
C TRP A 26 12.84 -15.64 -16.73
N ASP A 27 13.41 -16.47 -15.87
CA ASP A 27 13.30 -17.93 -15.96
C ASP A 27 12.04 -18.47 -15.25
N HIS A 28 11.61 -17.79 -14.20
CA HIS A 28 10.49 -18.26 -13.34
C HIS A 28 9.17 -17.52 -13.53
N TYR A 29 9.17 -16.38 -14.22
CA TYR A 29 8.00 -15.49 -14.27
C TYR A 29 7.75 -14.86 -15.65
N LEU A 30 8.34 -15.43 -16.73
CA LEU A 30 8.27 -14.87 -18.07
C LEU A 30 6.82 -14.63 -18.56
N ASP A 31 5.95 -15.62 -18.35
CA ASP A 31 4.54 -15.56 -18.79
C ASP A 31 3.76 -14.45 -18.07
N GLY A 32 4.15 -14.11 -16.85
CA GLY A 32 3.57 -13.03 -16.05
C GLY A 32 4.11 -11.63 -16.38
N MET A 33 4.99 -11.49 -17.39
CA MET A 33 5.60 -10.21 -17.76
C MET A 33 5.07 -9.68 -19.09
N PHE A 34 4.94 -8.35 -19.19
CA PHE A 34 4.74 -7.68 -20.48
C PHE A 34 6.09 -7.48 -21.17
N ILE A 35 6.31 -8.20 -22.25
CA ILE A 35 7.58 -8.22 -22.99
C ILE A 35 7.48 -7.33 -24.22
N LEU A 36 8.54 -6.56 -24.49
CA LEU A 36 8.72 -5.74 -25.69
C LEU A 36 9.93 -6.28 -26.46
N GLY A 37 9.65 -6.92 -27.57
CA GLY A 37 10.63 -7.63 -28.40
C GLY A 37 10.41 -9.13 -28.36
N ASP A 38 11.35 -9.88 -28.89
CA ASP A 38 11.33 -11.35 -28.87
C ASP A 38 12.10 -11.86 -27.65
N PRO A 39 11.45 -12.53 -26.68
CA PRO A 39 12.11 -13.03 -25.49
C PRO A 39 13.11 -14.17 -25.76
N TYR A 40 12.98 -14.85 -26.91
CA TYR A 40 13.79 -16.00 -27.31
C TYR A 40 14.93 -15.64 -28.27
N ASP A 41 14.89 -14.46 -28.91
CA ASP A 41 15.98 -13.96 -29.78
C ASP A 41 17.03 -13.21 -28.94
N GLU A 42 18.08 -13.90 -28.56
CA GLU A 42 19.17 -13.30 -27.77
C GLU A 42 20.05 -12.33 -28.54
N THR A 43 19.92 -12.28 -29.86
CA THR A 43 20.71 -11.37 -30.72
C THR A 43 20.12 -9.95 -30.74
N LYS A 44 18.89 -9.78 -30.31
CA LYS A 44 18.18 -8.50 -30.30
C LYS A 44 17.93 -7.99 -28.88
N GLU A 45 17.81 -6.68 -28.77
CA GLU A 45 17.37 -6.08 -27.51
C GLU A 45 15.93 -6.49 -27.20
N CYS A 46 15.72 -6.90 -25.94
CA CYS A 46 14.42 -7.24 -25.44
C CYS A 46 14.23 -6.56 -24.08
N PHE A 47 13.07 -5.98 -23.86
CA PHE A 47 12.71 -5.25 -22.65
C PHE A 47 11.47 -5.87 -22.02
N ALA A 48 11.24 -5.56 -20.75
CA ALA A 48 10.00 -5.87 -20.07
C ALA A 48 9.54 -4.73 -19.19
N LEU A 49 8.22 -4.54 -19.10
CA LEU A 49 7.63 -3.73 -18.05
C LEU A 49 7.82 -4.43 -16.70
N ARG A 50 8.18 -3.67 -15.67
CA ARG A 50 8.56 -4.24 -14.38
C ARG A 50 7.37 -4.89 -13.65
N PRO A 51 7.44 -6.17 -13.27
CA PRO A 51 6.47 -6.82 -12.40
C PRO A 51 6.77 -6.62 -10.90
N MET A 52 7.97 -6.14 -10.56
CA MET A 52 8.47 -5.81 -9.21
C MET A 52 9.54 -4.72 -9.29
N THR A 53 9.89 -4.12 -8.15
CA THR A 53 10.85 -3.01 -8.07
C THR A 53 12.24 -3.45 -7.56
N CYS A 54 12.35 -4.62 -6.92
CA CYS A 54 13.58 -5.06 -6.26
C CYS A 54 14.84 -4.95 -7.13
N PRO A 55 14.90 -5.42 -8.40
CA PRO A 55 16.12 -5.36 -9.19
C PRO A 55 16.63 -3.93 -9.43
N PHE A 56 15.70 -2.99 -9.54
CA PHE A 56 16.04 -1.57 -9.74
C PHE A 56 16.62 -0.95 -8.47
N GLN A 57 16.07 -1.27 -7.30
CA GLN A 57 16.59 -0.77 -6.02
C GLN A 57 17.93 -1.39 -5.68
N TYR A 58 18.23 -2.61 -6.15
CA TYR A 58 19.56 -3.19 -6.01
C TYR A 58 20.60 -2.43 -6.83
N GLN A 59 20.24 -1.91 -8.00
CA GLN A 59 21.13 -1.00 -8.76
C GLN A 59 21.38 0.31 -8.01
N VAL A 60 20.41 0.81 -7.25
CA VAL A 60 20.62 1.97 -6.36
C VAL A 60 21.62 1.64 -5.24
N TYR A 61 21.56 0.45 -4.67
CA TYR A 61 22.55 -0.01 -3.68
C TYR A 61 23.96 -0.10 -4.29
N LEU A 62 24.06 -0.66 -5.48
CA LEU A 62 25.31 -0.94 -6.17
C LEU A 62 26.01 0.29 -6.77
N ASN A 63 25.39 1.47 -6.75
CA ASN A 63 25.94 2.68 -7.36
C ASN A 63 27.27 3.14 -6.71
N ARG A 64 27.61 2.65 -5.54
CA ARG A 64 28.89 2.87 -4.83
C ARG A 64 29.19 1.73 -3.86
N GLY A 65 30.43 1.64 -3.41
CA GLY A 65 30.84 0.75 -2.32
C GLY A 65 30.08 1.07 -1.02
N ARG A 66 29.76 0.04 -0.24
CA ARG A 66 29.05 0.14 1.04
C ARG A 66 29.88 -0.44 2.16
N SER A 67 29.74 0.11 3.34
CA SER A 67 30.30 -0.41 4.58
C SER A 67 29.22 -0.79 5.56
N TYR A 68 29.55 -1.51 6.62
CA TYR A 68 28.64 -1.86 7.70
C TYR A 68 27.94 -0.64 8.32
N ARG A 69 28.55 0.55 8.24
CA ARG A 69 27.98 1.81 8.75
C ARG A 69 26.87 2.38 7.87
N ASP A 70 26.80 1.96 6.61
CA ASP A 70 25.72 2.36 5.68
C ASP A 70 24.43 1.52 5.88
N LEU A 71 24.49 0.45 6.69
CA LEU A 71 23.40 -0.48 6.93
C LEU A 71 22.76 -0.31 8.33
N PRO A 72 21.44 -0.47 8.46
CA PRO A 72 20.51 -0.89 7.43
C PRO A 72 20.21 0.24 6.43
N MET A 73 20.18 -0.10 5.14
CA MET A 73 19.74 0.81 4.08
C MET A 73 18.28 0.49 3.71
N ARG A 74 17.38 1.38 4.04
CA ARG A 74 15.93 1.22 3.81
C ARG A 74 15.52 1.99 2.58
N LEU A 75 15.17 1.29 1.51
CA LEU A 75 14.67 1.87 0.26
C LEU A 75 13.16 1.68 0.19
N GLY A 76 12.43 2.73 -0.17
CA GLY A 76 10.98 2.68 -0.34
C GLY A 76 10.54 3.31 -1.65
N GLU A 77 9.49 2.77 -2.26
CA GLU A 77 8.91 3.31 -3.49
C GLU A 77 7.40 3.08 -3.52
N THR A 78 6.66 4.11 -3.92
CA THR A 78 5.30 3.92 -4.42
C THR A 78 5.43 3.58 -5.90
N SER A 79 5.37 2.29 -6.19
CA SER A 79 5.73 1.73 -7.49
C SER A 79 4.52 1.43 -8.34
N THR A 80 4.56 1.79 -9.61
CA THR A 80 3.65 1.24 -10.62
C THR A 80 4.27 -0.04 -11.18
N LEU A 81 3.52 -1.13 -11.11
CA LEU A 81 3.92 -2.46 -11.57
C LEU A 81 2.95 -2.99 -12.62
N PHE A 82 3.44 -3.92 -13.42
CA PHE A 82 2.69 -4.53 -14.54
C PHE A 82 2.83 -6.04 -14.47
N ARG A 83 1.70 -6.74 -14.48
CA ARG A 83 1.66 -8.20 -14.55
C ARG A 83 0.70 -8.64 -15.63
N ASN A 84 1.15 -9.53 -16.49
CA ASN A 84 0.36 -10.07 -17.60
C ASN A 84 -0.58 -11.17 -17.08
N GLU A 85 -1.51 -10.75 -16.21
CA GLU A 85 -2.52 -11.65 -15.65
C GLU A 85 -3.44 -12.17 -16.75
N ASP A 86 -3.81 -13.45 -16.69
CA ASP A 86 -4.78 -14.01 -17.60
C ASP A 86 -6.16 -13.37 -17.44
N SER A 87 -6.93 -13.30 -18.52
CA SER A 87 -8.25 -12.66 -18.50
C SER A 87 -9.21 -13.28 -17.48
N GLY A 88 -9.09 -14.58 -17.23
CA GLY A 88 -9.88 -15.31 -16.24
C GLY A 88 -9.47 -15.07 -14.80
N GLU A 89 -8.28 -14.53 -14.56
CA GLU A 89 -7.78 -14.20 -13.23
C GLU A 89 -8.09 -12.78 -12.80
N MET A 90 -8.37 -11.88 -13.75
CA MET A 90 -8.70 -10.48 -13.44
C MET A 90 -10.01 -10.39 -12.68
N HIS A 91 -10.01 -9.58 -11.60
CA HIS A 91 -11.16 -9.46 -10.71
C HIS A 91 -11.31 -8.03 -10.17
N GLY A 92 -12.05 -7.19 -10.89
CA GLY A 92 -12.26 -5.78 -10.52
C GLY A 92 -10.95 -5.08 -10.17
N LEU A 93 -10.90 -4.38 -9.04
CA LEU A 93 -9.67 -3.76 -8.51
C LEU A 93 -8.78 -4.74 -7.71
N ILE A 94 -9.29 -5.92 -7.38
CA ILE A 94 -8.56 -6.90 -6.56
C ILE A 94 -7.38 -7.49 -7.33
N ARG A 95 -7.55 -7.75 -8.66
CA ARG A 95 -6.50 -8.28 -9.51
C ARG A 95 -6.55 -7.62 -10.89
N VAL A 96 -5.55 -6.80 -11.16
CA VAL A 96 -5.42 -5.95 -12.35
C VAL A 96 -4.04 -6.09 -12.97
N ARG A 97 -3.90 -5.75 -14.26
CA ARG A 97 -2.64 -5.86 -14.99
C ARG A 97 -1.66 -4.73 -14.71
N GLN A 98 -2.16 -3.55 -14.34
CA GLN A 98 -1.35 -2.44 -13.87
C GLN A 98 -1.85 -2.04 -12.49
N PHE A 99 -0.95 -1.92 -11.53
CA PHE A 99 -1.31 -1.57 -10.16
C PHE A 99 -0.22 -0.76 -9.49
N THR A 100 -0.60 -0.10 -8.41
CA THR A 100 0.31 0.67 -7.56
C THR A 100 0.54 -0.06 -6.25
N ILE A 101 1.79 -0.18 -5.83
CA ILE A 101 2.15 -0.84 -4.58
C ILE A 101 3.08 0.04 -3.76
N SER A 102 2.87 0.06 -2.44
CA SER A 102 3.84 0.63 -1.51
C SER A 102 4.82 -0.44 -1.07
N GLU A 103 5.96 -0.51 -1.72
CA GLU A 103 6.96 -1.52 -1.41
C GLU A 103 8.29 -0.90 -0.98
N GLY A 104 9.13 -1.71 -0.38
CA GLY A 104 10.47 -1.33 0.01
C GLY A 104 11.36 -2.53 0.21
N HIS A 105 12.66 -2.28 0.03
CA HIS A 105 13.71 -3.27 0.20
C HIS A 105 14.71 -2.73 1.22
N LEU A 106 14.91 -3.51 2.26
CA LEU A 106 15.86 -3.18 3.31
C LEU A 106 17.09 -4.06 3.13
N VAL A 107 18.22 -3.43 2.86
CA VAL A 107 19.51 -4.12 2.80
C VAL A 107 20.18 -3.96 4.15
N LEU A 108 20.52 -5.08 4.79
CA LEU A 108 20.89 -5.09 6.20
C LEU A 108 21.96 -6.15 6.51
N ARG A 109 22.63 -5.99 7.65
CA ARG A 109 23.50 -7.00 8.21
C ARG A 109 22.67 -8.11 8.88
N PRO A 110 23.21 -9.34 9.00
CA PRO A 110 22.51 -10.43 9.69
C PRO A 110 22.04 -10.10 11.10
N ASP A 111 22.84 -9.36 11.86
CA ASP A 111 22.54 -8.94 13.25
C ASP A 111 21.39 -7.90 13.35
N GLN A 112 20.99 -7.29 12.24
CA GLN A 112 19.90 -6.31 12.19
C GLN A 112 18.55 -6.94 11.76
N LEU A 113 18.53 -8.22 11.38
CA LEU A 113 17.38 -8.86 10.75
C LEU A 113 16.11 -8.81 11.63
N GLU A 114 16.23 -9.17 12.89
CA GLU A 114 15.10 -9.22 13.83
C GLU A 114 14.46 -7.86 14.04
N GLU A 115 15.28 -6.84 14.35
CA GLU A 115 14.79 -5.48 14.59
C GLU A 115 14.17 -4.88 13.33
N GLU A 116 14.79 -5.07 12.16
CA GLU A 116 14.26 -4.54 10.90
C GLU A 116 12.98 -5.26 10.46
N PHE A 117 12.88 -6.57 10.71
CA PHE A 117 11.65 -7.32 10.46
C PHE A 117 10.50 -6.84 11.37
N LYS A 118 10.78 -6.63 12.65
CA LYS A 118 9.82 -6.04 13.59
C LYS A 118 9.34 -4.67 13.12
N GLN A 119 10.25 -3.79 12.69
CA GLN A 119 9.90 -2.47 12.17
C GLN A 119 8.99 -2.55 10.92
N CYS A 120 9.21 -3.54 10.06
CA CYS A 120 8.35 -3.79 8.89
C CYS A 120 6.95 -4.27 9.32
N LEU A 121 6.88 -5.19 10.27
CA LEU A 121 5.61 -5.71 10.80
C LEU A 121 4.81 -4.61 11.51
N ASP A 122 5.46 -3.80 12.35
CA ASP A 122 4.83 -2.66 13.03
C ASP A 122 4.27 -1.64 12.03
N LEU A 123 5.01 -1.37 10.96
CA LEU A 123 4.56 -0.49 9.89
C LEU A 123 3.30 -1.05 9.18
N ALA A 124 3.30 -2.34 8.85
CA ALA A 124 2.16 -3.00 8.22
C ALA A 124 0.93 -2.98 9.14
N LYS A 125 1.10 -3.34 10.42
CA LYS A 125 0.04 -3.29 11.43
C LYS A 125 -0.51 -1.87 11.61
N TYR A 126 0.36 -0.86 11.66
CA TYR A 126 -0.05 0.54 11.73
C TYR A 126 -0.87 0.97 10.51
N CYS A 127 -0.42 0.64 9.30
CA CYS A 127 -1.12 1.00 8.07
C CYS A 127 -2.51 0.34 8.00
N LEU A 128 -2.58 -0.98 8.23
CA LEU A 128 -3.84 -1.74 8.20
C LEU A 128 -4.79 -1.32 9.33
N GLY A 129 -4.26 -1.04 10.53
CA GLY A 129 -5.04 -0.52 11.66
C GLY A 129 -5.61 0.87 11.39
N THR A 130 -4.81 1.75 10.78
CA THR A 130 -5.23 3.11 10.42
C THR A 130 -6.41 3.10 9.44
N VAL A 131 -6.38 2.22 8.45
CA VAL A 131 -7.48 2.09 7.48
C VAL A 131 -8.63 1.20 7.98
N GLY A 132 -8.47 0.54 9.15
CA GLY A 132 -9.51 -0.24 9.81
C GLY A 132 -9.67 -1.67 9.32
N LEU A 133 -8.63 -2.25 8.69
CA LEU A 133 -8.67 -3.64 8.19
C LEU A 133 -7.96 -4.64 9.10
N LEU A 134 -7.11 -4.19 10.05
CA LEU A 134 -6.23 -5.07 10.83
C LEU A 134 -6.99 -6.13 11.63
N ASP A 135 -8.13 -5.79 12.23
CA ASP A 135 -8.90 -6.69 13.09
C ASP A 135 -9.46 -7.93 12.36
N LYS A 136 -9.50 -7.88 11.01
CA LYS A 136 -9.91 -9.00 10.14
C LYS A 136 -8.74 -9.69 9.46
N CYS A 137 -7.51 -9.33 9.83
CA CYS A 137 -6.32 -9.93 9.27
C CYS A 137 -5.87 -11.14 10.10
N THR A 138 -5.35 -12.14 9.40
CA THR A 138 -4.62 -13.28 9.94
C THR A 138 -3.21 -13.30 9.38
N PHE A 139 -2.30 -14.00 10.05
CA PHE A 139 -0.92 -14.10 9.62
C PHE A 139 -0.62 -15.51 9.14
N ARG A 140 0.07 -15.64 8.01
CA ARG A 140 0.48 -16.92 7.44
C ARG A 140 1.98 -16.92 7.20
N PHE A 141 2.66 -17.86 7.83
CA PHE A 141 4.06 -18.14 7.57
C PHE A 141 4.16 -19.10 6.38
N SER A 142 4.47 -18.56 5.22
CA SER A 142 4.58 -19.31 3.96
C SER A 142 5.99 -19.86 3.81
N GLN A 143 6.07 -21.17 3.78
CA GLN A 143 7.31 -21.98 3.76
C GLN A 143 7.51 -22.65 2.39
N TRP A 144 8.74 -23.04 2.10
CA TRP A 144 9.05 -23.83 0.94
C TRP A 144 8.62 -25.30 1.14
N ASP A 145 8.49 -26.01 0.03
CA ASP A 145 8.37 -27.47 0.02
C ASP A 145 9.60 -28.06 -0.67
N PRO A 146 10.49 -28.78 0.06
CA PRO A 146 11.65 -29.43 -0.54
C PRO A 146 11.29 -30.53 -1.53
N ALA A 147 10.05 -31.03 -1.48
CA ALA A 147 9.53 -32.07 -2.39
C ALA A 147 8.81 -31.49 -3.62
N ASN A 148 8.79 -30.14 -3.80
CA ASN A 148 8.11 -29.52 -4.95
C ASN A 148 8.70 -30.02 -6.28
N PRO A 149 7.89 -30.66 -7.16
CA PRO A 149 8.36 -31.30 -8.39
C PRO A 149 8.71 -30.29 -9.49
N ASN A 150 8.27 -29.03 -9.35
CA ASN A 150 8.39 -28.01 -10.39
C ASN A 150 9.69 -27.20 -10.30
N ASN A 151 10.60 -27.56 -9.41
CA ASN A 151 11.86 -26.83 -9.17
C ASN A 151 11.65 -25.31 -8.98
N LYS A 152 10.60 -24.95 -8.27
CA LYS A 152 10.15 -23.58 -8.05
C LYS A 152 11.16 -22.76 -7.24
N TYR A 153 11.90 -23.43 -6.36
CA TYR A 153 12.71 -22.78 -5.34
C TYR A 153 14.19 -22.76 -5.71
N GLU A 154 14.83 -21.65 -5.45
CA GLU A 154 16.25 -21.45 -5.68
C GLU A 154 17.05 -21.53 -4.37
N GLY A 155 18.35 -21.79 -4.48
CA GLY A 155 19.26 -21.92 -3.34
C GLY A 155 19.35 -23.37 -2.84
N THR A 156 20.03 -23.55 -1.70
CA THR A 156 20.26 -24.86 -1.08
C THR A 156 19.27 -25.09 0.06
N ALA A 157 19.05 -26.38 0.40
CA ALA A 157 18.22 -26.73 1.55
C ALA A 157 18.71 -26.06 2.85
N GLU A 158 20.02 -25.95 3.04
CA GLU A 158 20.62 -25.31 4.20
C GLU A 158 20.27 -23.81 4.29
N GLN A 159 20.30 -23.11 3.15
CA GLN A 159 19.88 -21.68 3.08
C GLN A 159 18.41 -21.52 3.44
N TRP A 160 17.55 -22.41 2.95
CA TRP A 160 16.13 -22.41 3.26
C TRP A 160 15.83 -22.69 4.72
N GLU A 161 16.46 -23.73 5.29
CA GLU A 161 16.33 -24.06 6.71
C GLU A 161 16.78 -22.88 7.59
N HIS A 162 17.90 -22.25 7.22
CA HIS A 162 18.40 -21.07 7.93
C HIS A 162 17.41 -19.90 7.88
N ALA A 163 16.90 -19.55 6.70
CA ALA A 163 15.96 -18.46 6.50
C ALA A 163 14.62 -18.70 7.21
N GLN A 164 14.08 -19.94 7.12
CA GLN A 164 12.82 -20.31 7.78
C GLN A 164 12.96 -20.33 9.30
N SER A 165 14.05 -20.91 9.82
CA SER A 165 14.32 -20.92 11.26
C SER A 165 14.50 -19.52 11.82
N ALA A 166 15.13 -18.59 11.06
CA ALA A 166 15.26 -17.21 11.46
C ALA A 166 13.88 -16.53 11.53
N MET A 167 13.04 -16.70 10.51
CA MET A 167 11.68 -16.12 10.50
C MET A 167 10.82 -16.73 11.62
N GLU A 168 10.85 -18.02 11.81
CA GLU A 168 10.08 -18.69 12.88
C GLU A 168 10.46 -18.17 14.26
N ARG A 169 11.75 -18.01 14.54
CA ARG A 169 12.24 -17.45 15.79
C ARG A 169 11.72 -16.03 15.97
N ILE A 170 11.88 -15.16 14.97
CA ILE A 170 11.39 -13.78 14.99
C ILE A 170 9.90 -13.71 15.30
N LEU A 171 9.08 -14.56 14.62
CA LEU A 171 7.63 -14.57 14.83
C LEU A 171 7.26 -15.02 16.23
N LYS A 172 7.98 -15.99 16.81
CA LYS A 172 7.80 -16.44 18.19
C LYS A 172 8.21 -15.35 19.18
N ASP A 173 9.34 -14.72 18.96
CA ASP A 173 9.85 -13.65 19.84
C ASP A 173 8.96 -12.40 19.83
N LEU A 174 8.25 -12.16 18.73
CA LEU A 174 7.26 -11.08 18.58
C LEU A 174 5.83 -11.48 18.99
N ASP A 175 5.63 -12.70 19.51
CA ASP A 175 4.33 -13.26 19.91
C ASP A 175 3.26 -13.12 18.80
N VAL A 176 3.63 -13.45 17.57
CA VAL A 176 2.73 -13.43 16.42
C VAL A 176 2.05 -14.78 16.29
N GLU A 177 0.72 -14.80 16.43
CA GLU A 177 -0.08 -15.98 16.06
C GLU A 177 -0.13 -16.14 14.55
N TYR A 178 0.25 -17.31 14.02
CA TYR A 178 0.27 -17.56 12.57
C TYR A 178 -0.15 -19.00 12.23
N THR A 179 -0.61 -19.17 11.01
CA THR A 179 -0.79 -20.49 10.36
C THR A 179 0.40 -20.75 9.43
N ILE A 180 0.66 -22.02 9.13
CA ILE A 180 1.73 -22.42 8.20
C ILE A 180 1.11 -22.73 6.84
N GLY A 181 1.70 -22.15 5.77
CA GLY A 181 1.41 -22.45 4.37
C GLY A 181 2.62 -23.14 3.73
N ILE A 182 2.52 -24.43 3.44
CA ILE A 182 3.57 -25.20 2.77
C ILE A 182 3.47 -24.97 1.26
N ASP A 183 4.61 -24.84 0.58
CA ASP A 183 4.74 -24.55 -0.87
C ASP A 183 4.20 -23.16 -1.28
N GLU A 184 4.07 -22.25 -0.31
CA GLU A 184 3.58 -20.90 -0.54
C GLU A 184 4.69 -19.83 -0.52
N ALA A 185 5.93 -20.19 -0.21
CA ALA A 185 7.07 -19.27 -0.19
C ALA A 185 7.34 -18.66 -1.58
N ALA A 186 8.04 -17.52 -1.59
CA ALA A 186 8.63 -16.98 -2.81
C ALA A 186 9.79 -17.92 -3.27
N PHE A 187 10.18 -17.85 -4.55
CA PHE A 187 11.25 -18.72 -5.05
C PHE A 187 12.61 -18.44 -4.39
N TYR A 188 12.78 -17.27 -3.77
CA TYR A 188 14.03 -16.81 -3.15
C TYR A 188 13.98 -16.73 -1.61
N GLY A 189 12.87 -17.05 -0.97
CA GLY A 189 12.83 -17.01 0.49
C GLY A 189 11.44 -17.17 1.11
N PRO A 190 11.40 -17.44 2.41
CA PRO A 190 10.16 -17.54 3.19
C PRO A 190 9.50 -16.16 3.35
N LYS A 191 8.18 -16.18 3.60
CA LYS A 191 7.43 -14.94 3.76
C LYS A 191 6.37 -15.03 4.86
N LEU A 192 6.13 -13.90 5.50
CA LEU A 192 4.97 -13.65 6.33
C LEU A 192 3.93 -12.93 5.48
N ASP A 193 2.81 -13.60 5.20
CA ASP A 193 1.66 -13.03 4.51
C ASP A 193 0.62 -12.56 5.53
N ILE A 194 0.22 -11.31 5.43
CA ILE A 194 -0.91 -10.77 6.18
C ILE A 194 -2.15 -10.92 5.30
N GLN A 195 -3.00 -11.86 5.67
CA GLN A 195 -4.20 -12.26 4.96
C GLN A 195 -5.39 -11.45 5.47
N TYR A 196 -6.22 -10.96 4.57
CA TYR A 196 -7.49 -10.31 4.90
C TYR A 196 -8.65 -11.18 4.47
N LYS A 197 -9.60 -11.39 5.38
CA LYS A 197 -10.82 -12.14 5.10
C LYS A 197 -11.90 -11.18 4.63
N ASN A 198 -12.25 -11.27 3.34
CA ASN A 198 -13.25 -10.40 2.75
C ASN A 198 -14.69 -10.69 3.22
N VAL A 199 -15.65 -9.88 2.80
CA VAL A 199 -17.06 -10.02 3.19
C VAL A 199 -17.70 -11.34 2.76
N TYR A 200 -17.13 -12.05 1.81
CA TYR A 200 -17.56 -13.38 1.35
C TYR A 200 -16.83 -14.52 2.07
N GLY A 201 -15.94 -14.22 3.01
CA GLY A 201 -15.17 -15.20 3.76
C GLY A 201 -13.92 -15.74 3.05
N LYS A 202 -13.58 -15.21 1.86
CA LYS A 202 -12.35 -15.57 1.17
C LYS A 202 -11.16 -14.80 1.75
N GLU A 203 -10.03 -15.46 1.91
CA GLU A 203 -8.78 -14.85 2.34
C GLU A 203 -7.93 -14.48 1.12
N ASP A 204 -7.41 -13.25 1.13
CA ASP A 204 -6.48 -12.74 0.14
C ASP A 204 -5.32 -12.02 0.84
N THR A 205 -4.11 -12.17 0.31
CA THR A 205 -2.93 -11.50 0.85
C THR A 205 -2.98 -10.00 0.54
N LEU A 206 -2.92 -9.17 1.59
CA LEU A 206 -2.78 -7.72 1.46
C LEU A 206 -1.34 -7.26 1.54
N VAL A 207 -0.61 -7.73 2.54
CA VAL A 207 0.76 -7.32 2.85
C VAL A 207 1.64 -8.55 2.95
N THR A 208 2.87 -8.44 2.47
CA THR A 208 3.87 -9.50 2.57
C THR A 208 5.17 -8.92 3.09
N ILE A 209 5.85 -9.66 3.96
CA ILE A 209 7.22 -9.39 4.43
C ILE A 209 8.04 -10.65 4.17
N GLN A 210 9.13 -10.54 3.41
CA GLN A 210 9.94 -11.68 2.95
C GLN A 210 11.37 -11.50 3.40
N ILE A 211 12.01 -12.60 3.79
CA ILE A 211 13.45 -12.64 4.06
C ILE A 211 14.12 -13.28 2.84
N ASP A 212 15.09 -12.58 2.28
CA ASP A 212 15.85 -12.99 1.11
C ASP A 212 17.35 -13.03 1.47
N MET A 213 17.94 -14.20 1.33
CA MET A 213 19.36 -14.47 1.56
C MET A 213 20.10 -14.85 0.26
N LEU A 214 19.43 -14.76 -0.90
CA LEU A 214 19.93 -15.27 -2.18
C LEU A 214 20.25 -14.16 -3.20
N LEU A 215 19.36 -13.20 -3.36
CA LEU A 215 19.46 -12.21 -4.43
C LEU A 215 20.65 -11.25 -4.25
N ALA A 216 21.07 -11.00 -3.01
CA ALA A 216 22.26 -10.19 -2.76
C ALA A 216 23.51 -10.77 -3.45
N GLU A 217 23.73 -12.07 -3.37
CA GLU A 217 24.84 -12.76 -4.03
C GLU A 217 24.71 -12.69 -5.56
N ARG A 218 23.54 -12.95 -6.11
CA ARG A 218 23.28 -12.90 -7.56
C ARG A 218 23.55 -11.54 -8.17
N PHE A 219 23.23 -10.46 -7.45
CA PHE A 219 23.50 -9.10 -7.88
C PHE A 219 24.92 -8.64 -7.55
N GLY A 220 25.73 -9.48 -6.91
CA GLY A 220 27.08 -9.11 -6.47
C GLY A 220 27.07 -8.01 -5.39
N MET A 221 26.01 -7.93 -4.62
CA MET A 221 25.89 -6.98 -3.51
C MET A 221 26.75 -7.46 -2.35
N TYR A 222 27.55 -6.56 -1.80
CA TYR A 222 28.31 -6.80 -0.58
C TYR A 222 28.48 -5.47 0.18
N TYR A 223 28.85 -5.58 1.45
CA TYR A 223 29.34 -4.47 2.24
C TYR A 223 30.70 -4.84 2.84
N ILE A 224 31.47 -3.82 3.25
CA ILE A 224 32.72 -4.04 3.99
C ILE A 224 32.38 -4.06 5.48
N ASP A 225 32.73 -5.16 6.14
CA ASP A 225 32.51 -5.35 7.58
C ASP A 225 33.49 -4.54 8.43
N GLU A 226 33.42 -4.66 9.74
CA GLU A 226 34.28 -3.95 10.70
C GLU A 226 35.76 -4.38 10.60
N ASN A 227 36.03 -5.55 10.06
CA ASN A 227 37.37 -6.13 9.88
C ASN A 227 37.94 -5.83 8.48
N GLY A 228 37.21 -5.13 7.63
CA GLY A 228 37.63 -4.82 6.26
C GLY A 228 37.34 -5.93 5.25
N ASN A 229 36.57 -6.96 5.61
CA ASN A 229 36.21 -8.06 4.74
C ASN A 229 34.92 -7.76 3.98
N LYS A 230 34.76 -8.40 2.79
CA LYS A 230 33.48 -8.42 2.10
C LYS A 230 32.52 -9.38 2.78
N ALA A 231 31.30 -8.90 3.09
CA ALA A 231 30.23 -9.69 3.65
C ALA A 231 28.96 -9.52 2.81
N LEU A 232 28.14 -10.57 2.72
CA LEU A 232 26.85 -10.55 2.03
C LEU A 232 25.77 -9.94 2.96
N PRO A 233 25.01 -8.96 2.49
CA PRO A 233 23.86 -8.47 3.23
C PRO A 233 22.68 -9.42 3.09
N TYR A 234 21.75 -9.36 4.05
CA TYR A 234 20.41 -9.89 3.92
C TYR A 234 19.48 -8.81 3.35
N ILE A 235 18.37 -9.23 2.78
CA ILE A 235 17.36 -8.33 2.22
C ILE A 235 16.00 -8.66 2.82
N ILE A 236 15.28 -7.65 3.26
CA ILE A 236 13.85 -7.76 3.55
C ILE A 236 13.09 -7.09 2.43
N HIS A 237 12.23 -7.83 1.75
CA HIS A 237 11.19 -7.29 0.88
C HIS A 237 9.94 -7.07 1.71
N ARG A 238 9.36 -5.90 1.63
CA ARG A 238 8.15 -5.62 2.38
C ARG A 238 7.20 -4.70 1.62
N THR A 239 5.93 -4.82 1.90
CA THR A 239 4.93 -3.81 1.58
C THR A 239 4.41 -3.17 2.86
N SER A 240 3.95 -1.91 2.80
CA SER A 240 3.37 -1.24 3.96
C SER A 240 1.84 -1.31 3.97
N LEU A 241 1.21 -1.07 2.83
CA LEU A 241 -0.24 -1.14 2.62
C LEU A 241 -0.62 -2.14 1.49
N GLY A 242 0.38 -2.75 0.86
CA GLY A 242 0.22 -3.64 -0.28
C GLY A 242 -0.16 -2.91 -1.57
N CYS A 243 -0.92 -3.59 -2.41
CA CYS A 243 -1.46 -3.05 -3.65
C CYS A 243 -2.62 -2.09 -3.34
N TYR A 244 -2.52 -0.84 -3.79
CA TYR A 244 -3.51 0.20 -3.49
C TYR A 244 -4.88 -0.10 -4.07
N GLU A 245 -4.95 -0.60 -5.29
CA GLU A 245 -6.20 -0.95 -5.96
C GLU A 245 -6.93 -2.07 -5.19
N ARG A 246 -6.20 -3.13 -4.78
CA ARG A 246 -6.75 -4.23 -3.98
C ARG A 246 -7.21 -3.75 -2.62
N THR A 247 -6.40 -2.97 -1.92
CA THR A 247 -6.74 -2.43 -0.60
C THR A 247 -7.96 -1.51 -0.70
N LEU A 248 -8.04 -0.66 -1.74
CA LEU A 248 -9.20 0.17 -1.99
C LEU A 248 -10.47 -0.65 -2.23
N ALA A 249 -10.40 -1.76 -2.99
CA ALA A 249 -11.52 -2.65 -3.20
C ALA A 249 -12.07 -3.17 -1.85
N TYR A 250 -11.19 -3.65 -0.99
CA TYR A 250 -11.60 -4.15 0.34
C TYR A 250 -12.11 -3.04 1.27
N LEU A 251 -11.58 -1.83 1.17
CA LEU A 251 -12.13 -0.69 1.91
C LEU A 251 -13.54 -0.32 1.44
N ILE A 252 -13.79 -0.35 0.14
CA ILE A 252 -15.14 -0.11 -0.41
C ILE A 252 -16.12 -1.18 0.09
N GLU A 253 -15.72 -2.44 0.10
CA GLU A 253 -16.54 -3.54 0.62
C GLU A 253 -16.78 -3.41 2.13
N GLU A 254 -15.71 -3.18 2.91
CA GLU A 254 -15.76 -3.10 4.37
C GLU A 254 -16.67 -1.98 4.87
N TYR A 255 -16.57 -0.82 4.23
CA TYR A 255 -17.35 0.36 4.59
C TYR A 255 -18.64 0.53 3.78
N ALA A 256 -18.96 -0.43 2.89
CA ALA A 256 -20.10 -0.32 1.96
C ALA A 256 -20.12 1.05 1.23
N GLY A 257 -18.95 1.53 0.85
CA GLY A 257 -18.72 2.83 0.21
C GLY A 257 -18.71 4.04 1.15
N ALA A 258 -19.14 3.88 2.41
CA ALA A 258 -19.16 4.96 3.40
C ALA A 258 -17.79 5.10 4.11
N LEU A 259 -16.74 5.34 3.34
CA LEU A 259 -15.37 5.49 3.88
C LEU A 259 -15.33 6.54 5.00
N PRO A 260 -14.41 6.40 5.98
CA PRO A 260 -14.13 7.45 6.96
C PRO A 260 -13.86 8.80 6.30
N THR A 261 -14.28 9.88 6.95
CA THR A 261 -14.22 11.24 6.39
C THR A 261 -12.84 11.61 5.82
N TRP A 262 -11.76 11.21 6.48
CA TRP A 262 -10.41 11.51 6.03
C TRP A 262 -10.01 10.80 4.72
N MET A 263 -10.66 9.66 4.39
CA MET A 263 -10.46 8.90 3.14
C MET A 263 -11.46 9.26 2.04
N MET A 264 -12.61 9.88 2.35
CA MET A 264 -13.63 10.18 1.34
C MET A 264 -13.10 11.12 0.26
N PRO A 265 -13.35 10.84 -1.04
CA PRO A 265 -12.99 11.74 -2.14
C PRO A 265 -13.64 13.12 -2.02
N GLU A 266 -14.86 13.18 -1.53
CA GLU A 266 -15.58 14.38 -1.17
C GLU A 266 -15.97 14.33 0.31
N GLN A 267 -15.45 15.27 1.11
CA GLN A 267 -15.66 15.28 2.56
C GLN A 267 -16.87 16.11 2.96
N VAL A 268 -17.15 17.13 2.17
CA VAL A 268 -18.17 18.14 2.45
C VAL A 268 -18.88 18.54 1.17
N ARG A 269 -20.22 18.60 1.21
CA ARG A 269 -21.05 19.17 0.13
C ARG A 269 -21.86 20.30 0.65
N PHE A 270 -21.72 21.48 0.06
CA PHE A 270 -22.63 22.61 0.30
C PHE A 270 -23.91 22.44 -0.51
N LEU A 271 -25.05 22.70 0.15
CA LEU A 271 -26.39 22.55 -0.41
C LEU A 271 -27.13 23.90 -0.27
N PRO A 272 -26.97 24.85 -1.20
CA PRO A 272 -27.74 26.09 -1.19
C PRO A 272 -29.24 25.78 -1.35
N ILE A 273 -30.08 26.40 -0.49
CA ILE A 273 -31.53 26.24 -0.53
C ILE A 273 -32.10 27.06 -1.71
N THR A 274 -31.55 28.23 -1.97
CA THR A 274 -31.92 29.14 -3.06
C THR A 274 -30.69 29.60 -3.82
N ASP A 275 -30.89 30.10 -5.04
CA ASP A 275 -29.81 30.64 -5.86
C ASP A 275 -29.05 31.80 -5.19
N ARG A 276 -29.74 32.56 -4.30
CA ARG A 276 -29.11 33.62 -3.52
C ARG A 276 -27.99 33.15 -2.61
N ALA A 277 -28.08 31.93 -2.12
CA ALA A 277 -27.05 31.32 -1.28
C ALA A 277 -25.87 30.75 -2.07
N ALA A 278 -25.91 30.71 -3.40
CA ALA A 278 -24.90 30.09 -4.22
C ALA A 278 -23.50 30.72 -4.07
N ASP A 279 -23.42 32.04 -4.09
CA ASP A 279 -22.16 32.76 -3.94
C ASP A 279 -21.57 32.59 -2.54
N TYR A 280 -22.39 32.65 -1.50
CA TYR A 280 -21.96 32.37 -0.13
C TYR A 280 -21.38 30.95 0.00
N CYS A 281 -22.07 29.95 -0.53
CA CYS A 281 -21.58 28.57 -0.54
C CYS A 281 -20.28 28.43 -1.31
N ALA A 282 -20.16 29.09 -2.46
CA ALA A 282 -18.95 29.04 -3.29
C ALA A 282 -17.74 29.65 -2.56
N GLU A 283 -17.94 30.76 -1.85
CA GLU A 283 -16.87 31.42 -1.06
C GLU A 283 -16.48 30.54 0.13
N ALA A 284 -17.43 30.06 0.92
CA ALA A 284 -17.20 29.16 2.05
C ALA A 284 -16.48 27.88 1.61
N ALA A 285 -16.91 27.28 0.49
CA ALA A 285 -16.22 26.10 -0.07
C ALA A 285 -14.78 26.40 -0.47
N ARG A 286 -14.51 27.59 -1.03
CA ARG A 286 -13.15 28.04 -1.38
C ARG A 286 -12.25 28.13 -0.15
N GLU A 287 -12.77 28.68 0.96
CA GLU A 287 -12.02 28.76 2.21
C GLU A 287 -11.67 27.40 2.80
N LEU A 288 -12.59 26.44 2.76
CA LEU A 288 -12.31 25.05 3.19
C LEU A 288 -11.30 24.36 2.24
N ARG A 289 -11.41 24.58 0.92
CA ARG A 289 -10.43 24.04 -0.06
C ARG A 289 -9.03 24.58 0.15
N LYS A 290 -8.86 25.85 0.52
CA LYS A 290 -7.56 26.46 0.87
C LYS A 290 -6.91 25.75 2.07
N GLN A 291 -7.72 25.21 2.96
CA GLN A 291 -7.27 24.42 4.11
C GLN A 291 -6.97 22.93 3.76
N GLY A 292 -7.12 22.54 2.50
CA GLY A 292 -6.84 21.20 2.01
C GLY A 292 -8.02 20.21 2.11
N PHE A 293 -9.22 20.67 2.44
CA PHE A 293 -10.41 19.82 2.43
C PHE A 293 -10.96 19.64 1.01
N ARG A 294 -11.57 18.48 0.76
CA ARG A 294 -12.23 18.10 -0.49
C ARG A 294 -13.71 18.47 -0.40
N VAL A 295 -14.10 19.54 -1.07
CA VAL A 295 -15.41 20.20 -0.87
C VAL A 295 -16.04 20.48 -2.22
N GLU A 296 -17.33 20.15 -2.36
CA GLU A 296 -18.13 20.48 -3.53
C GLU A 296 -19.35 21.33 -3.16
N VAL A 297 -19.92 22.01 -4.17
CA VAL A 297 -21.15 22.80 -4.05
C VAL A 297 -22.16 22.27 -5.05
N ASP A 298 -23.32 21.82 -4.56
CA ASP A 298 -24.42 21.42 -5.41
C ASP A 298 -25.24 22.64 -5.86
N SER A 299 -24.80 23.26 -6.95
CA SER A 299 -25.44 24.46 -7.53
C SER A 299 -26.65 24.15 -8.42
N ARG A 300 -27.07 22.88 -8.52
CA ARG A 300 -28.24 22.51 -9.35
C ARG A 300 -29.51 23.20 -8.82
N ASN A 301 -30.38 23.61 -9.75
CA ASN A 301 -31.71 24.12 -9.40
C ASN A 301 -32.66 22.97 -9.04
N GLU A 302 -32.48 22.41 -7.82
CA GLU A 302 -33.23 21.30 -7.29
C GLU A 302 -33.67 21.58 -5.85
N LYS A 303 -34.77 20.94 -5.42
CA LYS A 303 -35.24 21.06 -4.02
C LYS A 303 -34.17 20.54 -3.06
N VAL A 304 -33.92 21.28 -1.97
CA VAL A 304 -32.91 20.93 -0.97
C VAL A 304 -33.07 19.51 -0.42
N GLY A 305 -34.31 19.02 -0.22
CA GLY A 305 -34.55 17.65 0.21
C GLY A 305 -34.07 16.58 -0.78
N LYS A 306 -34.12 16.86 -2.10
CA LYS A 306 -33.55 16.01 -3.13
C LYS A 306 -32.02 16.02 -3.07
N LYS A 307 -31.42 17.20 -2.95
CA LYS A 307 -29.95 17.37 -2.80
C LYS A 307 -29.43 16.59 -1.58
N ILE A 308 -30.08 16.73 -0.42
CA ILE A 308 -29.75 15.99 0.81
C ILE A 308 -29.81 14.47 0.58
N ARG A 309 -30.91 13.99 -0.03
CA ARG A 309 -31.10 12.56 -0.30
C ARG A 309 -29.99 12.02 -1.20
N GLU A 310 -29.67 12.72 -2.27
CA GLU A 310 -28.64 12.29 -3.23
C GLU A 310 -27.25 12.29 -2.57
N ALA A 311 -26.87 13.35 -1.84
CA ALA A 311 -25.62 13.40 -1.08
C ALA A 311 -25.51 12.28 -0.04
N THR A 312 -26.63 11.92 0.61
CA THR A 312 -26.67 10.79 1.54
C THR A 312 -26.46 9.44 0.81
N LEU A 313 -27.06 9.25 -0.36
CA LEU A 313 -26.87 8.04 -1.18
C LEU A 313 -25.43 7.93 -1.67
N GLU A 314 -24.78 9.04 -2.01
CA GLU A 314 -23.37 9.14 -2.38
C GLU A 314 -22.42 9.03 -1.17
N LYS A 315 -22.95 8.86 0.04
CA LYS A 315 -22.18 8.67 1.28
C LYS A 315 -21.33 9.89 1.67
N ILE A 316 -21.71 11.09 1.24
CA ILE A 316 -20.99 12.32 1.61
C ILE A 316 -21.01 12.51 3.13
N PRO A 317 -19.85 12.62 3.80
CA PRO A 317 -19.78 12.67 5.27
C PRO A 317 -20.54 13.83 5.88
N PHE A 318 -20.37 15.05 5.31
CA PHE A 318 -21.02 16.27 5.81
C PHE A 318 -21.73 17.02 4.69
N MET A 319 -22.96 17.41 4.96
CA MET A 319 -23.77 18.28 4.12
C MET A 319 -23.96 19.62 4.85
N LEU A 320 -23.59 20.72 4.21
CA LEU A 320 -23.74 22.07 4.73
C LEU A 320 -24.90 22.72 4.00
N VAL A 321 -26.06 22.72 4.63
CA VAL A 321 -27.28 23.36 4.12
C VAL A 321 -27.19 24.85 4.43
N VAL A 322 -27.43 25.70 3.43
CA VAL A 322 -27.36 27.16 3.58
C VAL A 322 -28.62 27.82 3.05
N GLY A 323 -29.30 28.53 3.92
CA GLY A 323 -30.46 29.36 3.62
C GLY A 323 -30.22 30.83 3.97
N ASP A 324 -31.27 31.67 3.84
CA ASP A 324 -31.17 33.11 4.08
C ASP A 324 -30.71 33.41 5.51
N ARG A 325 -31.18 32.66 6.51
CA ARG A 325 -30.79 32.82 7.91
C ARG A 325 -29.33 32.52 8.16
N ASP A 326 -28.80 31.51 7.46
CA ASP A 326 -27.38 31.15 7.58
C ASP A 326 -26.50 32.25 7.02
N MET A 327 -26.88 32.83 5.87
CA MET A 327 -26.17 33.97 5.27
C MET A 327 -26.20 35.21 6.19
N GLU A 328 -27.36 35.52 6.79
CA GLU A 328 -27.52 36.66 7.70
C GLU A 328 -26.65 36.52 8.96
N ASN A 329 -26.55 35.31 9.48
CA ASN A 329 -25.80 35.01 10.71
C ASN A 329 -24.35 34.60 10.48
N GLY A 330 -23.90 34.46 9.23
CA GLY A 330 -22.55 33.94 8.91
C GLY A 330 -22.34 32.48 9.32
N THR A 331 -23.39 31.67 9.24
CA THR A 331 -23.36 30.26 9.68
C THR A 331 -23.59 29.28 8.53
N VAL A 332 -23.43 27.98 8.82
CA VAL A 332 -23.80 26.86 7.98
C VAL A 332 -24.55 25.82 8.84
N SER A 333 -25.65 25.28 8.33
CA SER A 333 -26.42 24.23 9.01
C SER A 333 -25.85 22.87 8.63
N VAL A 334 -25.26 22.17 9.60
CA VAL A 334 -24.45 20.96 9.38
C VAL A 334 -25.26 19.69 9.58
N ARG A 335 -25.24 18.82 8.59
CA ARG A 335 -25.84 17.46 8.66
C ARG A 335 -24.83 16.39 8.33
N THR A 336 -24.91 15.25 9.01
CA THR A 336 -24.09 14.08 8.69
C THR A 336 -24.82 13.14 7.73
N ARG A 337 -24.08 12.25 7.05
CA ARG A 337 -24.64 11.19 6.19
C ARG A 337 -25.50 10.18 6.96
N LYS A 338 -25.37 10.11 8.30
CA LYS A 338 -26.20 9.28 9.17
C LYS A 338 -27.55 9.92 9.51
N GLY A 339 -27.79 11.15 9.03
CA GLY A 339 -29.03 11.88 9.27
C GLY A 339 -29.03 12.73 10.55
N GLU A 340 -27.91 12.82 11.25
CA GLU A 340 -27.78 13.67 12.43
C GLU A 340 -27.74 15.15 12.00
N ASP A 341 -28.50 16.00 12.69
CA ASP A 341 -28.46 17.43 12.54
C ASP A 341 -27.61 18.01 13.67
N LEU A 342 -26.46 18.56 13.30
CA LEU A 342 -25.50 19.17 14.24
C LEU A 342 -25.79 20.63 14.52
N GLY A 343 -26.86 21.18 13.91
CA GLY A 343 -27.27 22.58 14.05
C GLY A 343 -26.44 23.54 13.21
N ALA A 344 -26.73 24.83 13.39
CA ALA A 344 -26.00 25.92 12.73
C ALA A 344 -24.74 26.26 13.53
N MET A 345 -23.62 26.43 12.82
CA MET A 345 -22.35 26.86 13.41
C MET A 345 -21.58 27.74 12.42
N THR A 346 -20.59 28.48 12.91
CA THR A 346 -19.73 29.26 12.04
C THR A 346 -18.88 28.34 11.13
N LEU A 347 -18.41 28.86 9.98
CA LEU A 347 -17.51 28.12 9.11
C LEU A 347 -16.20 27.76 9.82
N GLU A 348 -15.73 28.65 10.71
CA GLU A 348 -14.54 28.44 11.51
C GLU A 348 -14.69 27.26 12.47
N ASP A 349 -15.80 27.20 13.25
CA ASP A 349 -16.08 26.09 14.17
C ASP A 349 -16.23 24.74 13.43
N PHE A 350 -16.93 24.76 12.27
CA PHE A 350 -17.05 23.58 11.43
C PHE A 350 -15.68 23.12 10.91
N SER A 351 -14.87 24.04 10.42
CA SER A 351 -13.52 23.76 9.93
C SER A 351 -12.63 23.15 11.00
N ALA A 352 -12.64 23.69 12.23
CA ALA A 352 -11.89 23.14 13.35
C ALA A 352 -12.32 21.71 13.69
N LYS A 353 -13.65 21.47 13.72
CA LYS A 353 -14.21 20.13 13.94
C LYS A 353 -13.80 19.16 12.83
N LEU A 354 -13.92 19.57 11.58
CA LEU A 354 -13.52 18.73 10.42
C LEU A 354 -12.03 18.41 10.45
N ARG A 355 -11.19 19.39 10.82
CA ARG A 355 -9.74 19.23 10.99
C ARG A 355 -9.45 18.16 12.02
N GLN A 356 -10.06 18.26 13.19
CA GLN A 356 -9.88 17.25 14.24
C GLN A 356 -10.25 15.84 13.76
N ILE A 357 -11.39 15.68 13.09
CA ILE A 357 -11.85 14.39 12.55
C ILE A 357 -10.85 13.81 11.54
N VAL A 358 -10.32 14.66 10.67
CA VAL A 358 -9.36 14.25 9.63
C VAL A 358 -8.01 13.89 10.23
N ASP A 359 -7.47 14.73 11.12
CA ASP A 359 -6.13 14.55 11.70
C ASP A 359 -6.09 13.34 12.66
N GLU A 360 -7.15 13.13 13.45
CA GLU A 360 -7.31 11.97 14.33
C GLU A 360 -7.77 10.71 13.58
N LYS A 361 -8.03 10.80 12.27
CA LYS A 361 -8.51 9.69 11.43
C LYS A 361 -9.75 8.99 11.99
N GLN A 362 -10.70 9.76 12.54
CA GLN A 362 -11.90 9.23 13.15
C GLN A 362 -12.74 8.45 12.14
N LYS A 363 -13.35 7.34 12.59
CA LYS A 363 -14.25 6.49 11.79
C LYS A 363 -15.68 7.07 11.77
N ILE A 364 -15.83 8.29 11.23
CA ILE A 364 -17.13 8.98 11.12
C ILE A 364 -17.58 9.00 9.67
#